data_69b486a54a79a1c76f46d3ffdbc906a7
#
_entry.id   69b486a54a79a1c76f46d3ffdbc906a7
#
_cell.length_a   1.000
_cell.length_b   1.000
_cell.length_c   1.000
_cell.angle_alpha   90.00
_cell.angle_beta   90.00
_cell.angle_gamma   90.00
#
_symmetry.space_group_name_H-M   'P 1'
#
loop_
_entity.id
_entity.type
_entity.pdbx_description
1 polymer ?
#
loop_
_entity_poly.entity_id
_entity_poly.type
_entity_poly.pdbx_seq_one_letter_code
_entity_poly.pdbx_strand_id
1 'polypeptide(L)'
;LRYTEVPFLEVPTRTYISIPFLAKKLGIELKWKDEEWNDYYYLGDTNIIDAAVLWRKNSYINKTFMCLSFQFQKHLNLGRGGMILTNDKEAAIELKKMSYDGRNPDTPWREQNIETVGYHYYMTPEIATIGLKNYQRL
;
A
#
# COMPACT_ATOMS: atom_id res chain seq x y z
N LEU A 1 1.10 -5.83 6.28
CA LEU A 1 1.22 -7.27 6.56
C LEU A 1 2.34 -7.61 7.57
N ARG A 2 3.51 -6.97 7.51
CA ARG A 2 4.64 -7.30 8.41
C ARG A 2 4.31 -7.12 9.90
N TYR A 3 3.35 -6.28 10.24
CA TYR A 3 2.94 -5.99 11.62
C TYR A 3 1.58 -6.56 11.99
N THR A 4 0.98 -7.34 11.11
CA THR A 4 -0.22 -8.08 11.43
C THR A 4 0.18 -9.45 11.96
N GLU A 5 -0.15 -9.74 13.19
CA GLU A 5 0.08 -11.05 13.82
C GLU A 5 -0.98 -12.06 13.34
N VAL A 6 -1.04 -12.26 12.03
CA VAL A 6 -1.94 -13.26 11.46
C VAL A 6 -1.16 -14.53 11.16
N PRO A 7 -1.67 -15.70 11.56
CA PRO A 7 -0.98 -16.97 11.34
C PRO A 7 -0.95 -17.36 9.85
N PHE A 8 -1.89 -16.88 9.08
CA PHE A 8 -1.96 -17.06 7.63
C PHE A 8 -2.66 -15.88 6.96
N LEU A 9 -2.48 -15.74 5.67
CA LEU A 9 -3.14 -14.75 4.84
C LEU A 9 -4.08 -15.44 3.86
N GLU A 10 -5.38 -15.17 3.98
CA GLU A 10 -6.34 -15.55 2.94
C GLU A 10 -6.36 -14.52 1.81
N VAL A 11 -6.32 -15.00 0.57
CA VAL A 11 -6.41 -14.17 -0.62
C VAL A 11 -7.29 -14.84 -1.68
N PRO A 12 -8.01 -14.05 -2.48
CA PRO A 12 -8.77 -14.60 -3.60
C PRO A 12 -7.86 -15.33 -4.59
N THR A 13 -8.34 -16.42 -5.17
CA THR A 13 -7.63 -17.14 -6.24
C THR A 13 -7.34 -16.27 -7.45
N ARG A 14 -8.17 -15.24 -7.68
CA ARG A 14 -8.02 -14.23 -8.74
C ARG A 14 -7.44 -12.95 -8.15
N THR A 15 -6.14 -12.98 -7.84
CA THR A 15 -5.39 -11.80 -7.39
C THR A 15 -4.13 -11.60 -8.22
N TYR A 16 -3.54 -10.39 -8.13
CA TYR A 16 -2.27 -10.12 -8.79
C TYR A 16 -1.13 -10.85 -8.08
N ILE A 17 -0.24 -11.45 -8.85
CA ILE A 17 0.84 -12.35 -8.38
C ILE A 17 1.76 -11.73 -7.30
N SER A 18 1.86 -10.39 -7.23
CA SER A 18 2.68 -9.73 -6.20
C SER A 18 2.17 -9.98 -4.78
N ILE A 19 0.87 -10.19 -4.59
CA ILE A 19 0.28 -10.42 -3.27
C ILE A 19 0.73 -11.75 -2.67
N PRO A 20 0.55 -12.91 -3.33
CA PRO A 20 1.06 -14.17 -2.82
C PRO A 20 2.59 -14.20 -2.70
N PHE A 21 3.32 -13.53 -3.61
CA PHE A 21 4.76 -13.42 -3.49
C PHE A 21 5.19 -12.59 -2.28
N LEU A 22 4.45 -11.55 -1.92
CA LEU A 22 4.72 -10.77 -0.74
C LEU A 22 4.51 -11.60 0.54
N ALA A 23 3.42 -12.35 0.63
CA ALA A 23 3.17 -13.26 1.75
C ALA A 23 4.32 -14.25 1.90
N LYS A 24 4.75 -14.89 0.81
CA LYS A 24 5.89 -15.81 0.80
C LYS A 24 7.19 -15.15 1.27
N LYS A 25 7.51 -13.94 0.81
CA LYS A 25 8.71 -13.19 1.23
C LYS A 25 8.69 -12.82 2.71
N LEU A 26 7.51 -12.63 3.27
CA LEU A 26 7.32 -12.31 4.69
C LEU A 26 7.23 -13.57 5.57
N GLY A 27 7.27 -14.76 4.99
CA GLY A 27 7.12 -16.02 5.71
C GLY A 27 5.70 -16.26 6.24
N ILE A 28 4.70 -15.61 5.66
CA ILE A 28 3.30 -15.74 6.05
C ILE A 28 2.70 -16.90 5.23
N GLU A 29 2.06 -17.84 5.93
CA GLU A 29 1.31 -18.92 5.26
C GLU A 29 0.20 -18.33 4.40
N LEU A 30 0.01 -18.87 3.19
CA LEU A 30 -1.00 -18.43 2.24
C LEU A 30 -2.13 -19.45 2.15
N LYS A 31 -3.37 -18.98 2.25
CA LYS A 31 -4.57 -19.75 1.97
C LYS A 31 -5.33 -19.12 0.81
N TRP A 32 -5.75 -19.95 -0.12
CA TRP A 32 -6.53 -19.50 -1.26
C TRP A 32 -8.02 -19.56 -0.94
N LYS A 33 -8.74 -18.51 -1.31
CA LYS A 33 -10.19 -18.41 -1.20
C LYS A 33 -10.79 -18.30 -2.58
N ASP A 34 -11.71 -19.20 -2.91
CA ASP A 34 -12.49 -19.10 -4.14
C ASP A 34 -13.61 -18.08 -3.94
N GLU A 35 -13.25 -16.82 -4.13
CA GLU A 35 -14.10 -15.65 -3.92
C GLU A 35 -14.06 -14.76 -5.14
N GLU A 36 -15.23 -14.41 -5.66
CA GLU A 36 -15.32 -13.34 -6.65
C GLU A 36 -15.30 -11.99 -5.96
N TRP A 37 -14.55 -11.06 -6.50
CA TRP A 37 -14.47 -9.70 -6.01
C TRP A 37 -14.51 -8.69 -7.16
N ASN A 38 -15.01 -7.50 -6.83
CA ASN A 38 -15.00 -6.34 -7.71
C ASN A 38 -14.39 -5.18 -6.95
N ASP A 39 -13.71 -4.28 -7.65
CA ASP A 39 -13.13 -3.05 -7.10
C ASP A 39 -12.04 -3.29 -6.04
N TYR A 40 -12.28 -4.11 -5.01
CA TYR A 40 -11.35 -4.38 -3.91
C TYR A 40 -11.65 -5.69 -3.19
N TYR A 41 -10.72 -6.15 -2.38
CA TYR A 41 -10.91 -7.24 -1.42
C TYR A 41 -10.03 -7.04 -0.18
N TYR A 42 -10.43 -7.65 0.92
CA TYR A 42 -9.64 -7.66 2.16
C TYR A 42 -8.55 -8.74 2.08
N LEU A 43 -7.39 -8.45 2.67
CA LEU A 43 -6.33 -9.44 2.86
C LEU A 43 -6.63 -10.27 4.11
N GLY A 44 -7.38 -11.34 3.94
CA GLY A 44 -7.85 -12.18 5.04
C GLY A 44 -8.66 -11.39 6.08
N ASP A 45 -8.51 -11.73 7.34
CA ASP A 45 -9.18 -11.07 8.47
C ASP A 45 -8.46 -9.78 8.92
N THR A 46 -7.68 -9.16 8.05
CA THR A 46 -7.00 -7.90 8.35
C THR A 46 -7.85 -6.70 7.93
N ASN A 47 -7.50 -5.52 8.40
CA ASN A 47 -8.06 -4.25 7.92
C ASN A 47 -7.28 -3.68 6.70
N ILE A 48 -6.50 -4.51 6.01
CA ILE A 48 -5.77 -4.14 4.80
C ILE A 48 -6.61 -4.52 3.58
N ILE A 49 -6.77 -3.57 2.66
CA ILE A 49 -7.55 -3.75 1.43
C ILE A 49 -6.62 -3.62 0.22
N ASP A 50 -6.65 -4.59 -0.67
CA ASP A 50 -6.17 -4.39 -2.03
C ASP A 50 -7.27 -3.68 -2.84
N ALA A 51 -7.05 -2.41 -3.10
CA ALA A 51 -7.93 -1.53 -3.87
C ALA A 51 -7.22 -1.01 -5.14
N ALA A 52 -6.33 -1.83 -5.70
CA ALA A 52 -5.49 -1.45 -6.84
C ALA A 52 -6.28 -1.11 -8.12
N VAL A 53 -7.55 -1.46 -8.19
CA VAL A 53 -8.45 -1.13 -9.30
C VAL A 53 -9.58 -0.17 -8.91
N LEU A 54 -9.67 0.20 -7.63
CA LEU A 54 -10.69 1.13 -7.14
C LEU A 54 -10.19 2.58 -7.25
N TRP A 55 -10.85 3.36 -8.10
CA TRP A 55 -10.57 4.78 -8.25
C TRP A 55 -11.88 5.55 -8.41
N ARG A 56 -12.44 6.00 -7.30
CA ARG A 56 -13.68 6.78 -7.26
C ARG A 56 -13.61 7.83 -6.15
N LYS A 57 -14.28 8.94 -6.36
CA LYS A 57 -14.45 9.97 -5.34
C LYS A 57 -15.18 9.38 -4.12
N ASN A 58 -14.68 9.68 -2.91
CA ASN A 58 -15.24 9.23 -1.65
C ASN A 58 -15.29 7.70 -1.46
N SER A 59 -14.36 6.96 -2.10
CA SER A 59 -14.31 5.50 -2.00
C SER A 59 -13.51 4.97 -0.81
N TYR A 60 -12.89 5.84 0.01
CA TYR A 60 -12.14 5.41 1.17
C TYR A 60 -13.05 4.68 2.18
N ILE A 61 -12.62 3.50 2.59
CA ILE A 61 -13.30 2.69 3.60
C ILE A 61 -12.66 2.97 4.96
N ASN A 62 -13.46 3.49 5.89
CA ASN A 62 -13.00 3.92 7.21
C ASN A 62 -12.36 2.77 8.00
N LYS A 63 -11.34 3.08 8.79
CA LYS A 63 -10.58 2.15 9.64
C LYS A 63 -9.80 1.07 8.86
N THR A 64 -9.46 1.34 7.60
CA THR A 64 -8.67 0.42 6.78
C THR A 64 -7.36 1.04 6.33
N PHE A 65 -6.46 0.16 5.88
CA PHE A 65 -5.29 0.50 5.07
C PHE A 65 -5.58 0.17 3.62
N MET A 66 -6.10 1.14 2.89
CA MET A 66 -6.55 0.97 1.52
C MET A 66 -5.40 1.19 0.55
N CYS A 67 -4.93 0.12 -0.09
CA CYS A 67 -3.78 0.12 -0.98
C CYS A 67 -4.20 0.40 -2.42
N LEU A 68 -3.77 1.54 -2.96
CA LEU A 68 -4.00 1.96 -4.34
C LEU A 68 -2.77 1.70 -5.20
N SER A 69 -2.98 1.51 -6.50
CA SER A 69 -1.92 1.33 -7.49
C SER A 69 -1.91 2.44 -8.53
N PHE A 70 -0.71 2.91 -8.88
CA PHE A 70 -0.46 3.89 -9.95
C PHE A 70 0.32 3.27 -11.12
N GLN A 71 0.26 1.94 -11.24
CA GLN A 71 0.86 1.21 -12.34
C GLN A 71 0.26 1.66 -13.69
N PHE A 72 0.98 1.50 -14.78
CA PHE A 72 0.65 2.06 -16.10
C PHE A 72 -0.75 1.70 -16.64
N GLN A 73 -1.40 0.65 -16.14
CA GLN A 73 -2.77 0.25 -16.53
C GLN A 73 -3.87 0.81 -15.63
N LYS A 74 -3.52 1.63 -14.64
CA LYS A 74 -4.48 2.16 -13.65
C LYS A 74 -5.04 3.52 -14.08
N HIS A 75 -6.15 3.91 -13.46
CA HIS A 75 -6.82 5.19 -13.74
C HIS A 75 -5.89 6.40 -13.58
N LEU A 76 -5.18 6.47 -12.45
CA LEU A 76 -4.08 7.40 -12.29
C LEU A 76 -2.77 6.68 -12.65
N ASN A 77 -2.38 6.80 -13.92
CA ASN A 77 -1.19 6.18 -14.45
C ASN A 77 0.05 7.04 -14.18
N LEU A 78 0.96 6.53 -13.34
CA LEU A 78 2.28 7.12 -13.10
C LEU A 78 3.42 6.16 -13.49
N GLY A 79 3.10 5.11 -14.28
CA GLY A 79 4.02 4.06 -14.68
C GLY A 79 4.14 2.97 -13.62
N ARG A 80 4.43 3.35 -12.40
CA ARG A 80 4.51 2.49 -11.20
C ARG A 80 4.23 3.29 -9.94
N GLY A 81 4.20 2.62 -8.80
CA GLY A 81 3.95 3.22 -7.49
C GLY A 81 2.54 2.96 -7.00
N GLY A 82 2.23 3.52 -5.87
CA GLY A 82 0.94 3.38 -5.21
C GLY A 82 0.81 4.33 -4.04
N MET A 83 -0.30 4.21 -3.34
CA MET A 83 -0.59 5.00 -2.15
C MET A 83 -1.36 4.13 -1.15
N ILE A 84 -1.13 4.34 0.12
CA ILE A 84 -1.96 3.77 1.18
C ILE A 84 -2.80 4.90 1.77
N LEU A 85 -4.12 4.73 1.76
CA LEU A 85 -5.04 5.62 2.44
C LEU A 85 -5.39 5.04 3.80
N THR A 86 -5.31 5.86 4.85
CA THR A 86 -5.70 5.50 6.21
C THR A 86 -6.09 6.73 7.00
N ASN A 87 -6.97 6.57 7.97
CA ASN A 87 -7.28 7.60 8.97
C ASN A 87 -6.55 7.40 10.30
N ASP A 88 -5.69 6.40 10.39
CA ASP A 88 -4.76 6.18 11.50
C ASP A 88 -3.51 7.04 11.30
N LYS A 89 -3.39 8.11 12.08
CA LYS A 89 -2.29 9.08 11.96
C LYS A 89 -0.95 8.48 12.38
N GLU A 90 -0.92 7.67 13.42
CA GLU A 90 0.31 7.05 13.93
C GLU A 90 0.84 6.04 12.91
N ALA A 91 -0.03 5.19 12.40
CA ALA A 91 0.34 4.26 11.33
C ALA A 91 0.80 4.98 10.06
N ALA A 92 0.18 6.12 9.70
CA ALA A 92 0.61 6.90 8.53
C ALA A 92 2.03 7.44 8.68
N ILE A 93 2.42 7.88 9.90
CA ILE A 93 3.79 8.33 10.21
C ILE A 93 4.77 7.16 10.06
N GLU A 94 4.46 6.03 10.65
CA GLU A 94 5.32 4.83 10.56
C GLU A 94 5.45 4.31 9.11
N LEU A 95 4.36 4.27 8.36
CA LEU A 95 4.39 3.88 6.95
C LEU A 95 5.24 4.82 6.09
N LYS A 96 5.21 6.13 6.39
CA LYS A 96 6.11 7.10 5.73
C LYS A 96 7.58 6.80 6.02
N LYS A 97 7.94 6.58 7.28
CA LYS A 97 9.30 6.17 7.66
C LYS A 97 9.70 4.87 6.94
N MET A 98 8.82 3.87 6.97
CA MET A 98 9.07 2.58 6.31
C MET A 98 9.28 2.73 4.80
N SER A 99 8.57 3.61 4.13
CA SER A 99 8.74 3.85 2.69
C SER A 99 10.04 4.60 2.36
N TYR A 100 10.68 5.23 3.34
CA TYR A 100 11.87 6.05 3.19
C TYR A 100 13.05 5.49 4.00
N ASP A 101 13.38 4.25 3.80
CA ASP A 101 14.53 3.56 4.43
C ASP A 101 14.51 3.57 5.97
N GLY A 102 13.35 3.68 6.59
CA GLY A 102 13.20 3.83 8.05
C GLY A 102 13.46 5.25 8.58
N ARG A 103 13.58 6.22 7.70
CA ARG A 103 13.92 7.62 8.02
C ARG A 103 12.68 8.48 8.23
N ASN A 104 12.81 9.47 9.08
CA ASN A 104 11.83 10.54 9.16
C ASN A 104 12.09 11.58 8.05
N PRO A 105 11.16 11.78 7.08
CA PRO A 105 11.35 12.72 5.99
C PRO A 105 11.46 14.19 6.44
N ASP A 106 10.99 14.51 7.65
CA ASP A 106 10.97 15.86 8.21
C ASP A 106 12.23 16.19 9.01
N THR A 107 13.20 15.27 9.12
CA THR A 107 14.45 15.44 9.86
C THR A 107 15.65 15.35 8.91
N PRO A 108 16.64 16.26 9.00
CA PRO A 108 17.85 16.16 8.21
C PRO A 108 18.52 14.80 8.39
N TRP A 109 18.93 14.17 7.30
CA TRP A 109 19.40 12.79 7.32
C TRP A 109 20.60 12.52 8.27
N ARG A 110 21.43 13.52 8.53
CA ARG A 110 22.58 13.43 9.46
C ARG A 110 22.19 13.43 10.92
N GLU A 111 20.97 13.88 11.22
CA GLU A 111 20.45 14.03 12.60
C GLU A 111 19.48 12.89 12.95
N GLN A 112 19.28 11.97 12.02
CA GLN A 112 18.30 10.90 12.21
C GLN A 112 18.84 9.76 13.04
N ASN A 113 18.00 9.28 13.96
CA ASN A 113 18.13 7.97 14.55
C ASN A 113 17.19 7.01 13.80
N ILE A 114 17.74 5.97 13.15
CA ILE A 114 16.95 5.01 12.37
C ILE A 114 16.52 3.88 13.31
N GLU A 115 15.26 3.88 13.68
CA GLU A 115 14.67 2.93 14.62
C GLU A 115 13.85 1.82 13.93
N THR A 116 13.45 2.05 12.69
CA THR A 116 12.57 1.16 11.93
C THR A 116 13.28 0.64 10.68
N VAL A 117 13.14 -0.65 10.41
CA VAL A 117 13.58 -1.22 9.14
C VAL A 117 12.64 -0.76 8.03
N GLY A 118 13.17 0.01 7.09
CA GLY A 118 12.42 0.58 5.98
C GLY A 118 12.76 -0.05 4.63
N TYR A 119 12.11 0.50 3.62
CA TYR A 119 12.25 0.16 2.21
C TYR A 119 12.49 1.42 1.40
N HIS A 120 13.15 1.29 0.27
CA HIS A 120 13.37 2.39 -0.67
C HIS A 120 12.18 2.53 -1.64
N TYR A 121 11.00 2.90 -1.10
CA TYR A 121 9.72 2.90 -1.82
C TYR A 121 9.06 4.27 -1.90
N TYR A 122 9.75 5.33 -1.53
CA TYR A 122 9.20 6.68 -1.63
C TYR A 122 8.96 7.10 -3.08
N MET A 123 7.93 7.90 -3.28
CA MET A 123 7.66 8.53 -4.56
C MET A 123 8.58 9.75 -4.74
N THR A 124 9.20 9.87 -5.91
CA THR A 124 10.03 11.05 -6.18
C THR A 124 9.18 12.30 -6.41
N PRO A 125 9.70 13.51 -6.13
CA PRO A 125 8.97 14.76 -6.34
C PRO A 125 8.46 14.94 -7.77
N GLU A 126 9.22 14.48 -8.77
CA GLU A 126 8.84 14.56 -10.18
C GLU A 126 7.58 13.72 -10.46
N ILE A 127 7.57 12.48 -9.98
CA ILE A 127 6.41 11.57 -10.15
C ILE A 127 5.20 12.10 -9.37
N ALA A 128 5.41 12.61 -8.14
CA ALA A 128 4.34 13.21 -7.35
C ALA A 128 3.73 14.43 -8.06
N THR A 129 4.57 15.28 -8.67
CA THR A 129 4.13 16.46 -9.43
C THR A 129 3.29 16.05 -10.64
N ILE A 130 3.73 15.02 -11.38
CA ILE A 130 2.94 14.47 -12.49
C ILE A 130 1.62 13.91 -11.98
N GLY A 131 1.63 13.20 -10.85
CA GLY A 131 0.45 12.63 -10.22
C GLY A 131 -0.59 13.70 -9.86
N LEU A 132 -0.18 14.75 -9.18
CA LEU A 132 -1.05 15.87 -8.81
C LEU A 132 -1.65 16.57 -10.03
N LYS A 133 -0.85 16.78 -11.08
CA LYS A 133 -1.31 17.40 -12.33
C LYS A 133 -2.33 16.51 -13.07
N ASN A 134 -2.12 15.20 -13.08
CA ASN A 134 -3.02 14.26 -13.73
C ASN A 134 -4.31 14.03 -12.93
N TYR A 135 -4.20 14.01 -11.59
CA TYR A 135 -5.34 13.87 -10.68
C TYR A 135 -6.40 14.96 -10.90
N GLN A 136 -5.99 16.17 -11.21
CA GLN A 136 -6.91 17.29 -11.48
C GLN A 136 -7.72 17.14 -12.79
N ARG A 137 -7.37 16.16 -13.63
CA ARG A 137 -8.00 15.90 -14.92
C ARG A 137 -8.92 14.66 -14.90
N LEU A 138 -8.94 13.93 -13.80
CA LEU A 138 -9.80 12.77 -13.56
C LEU A 138 -11.09 13.19 -12.86
#